data_85d652a9f5a81e7e819a93a7ee6d2767
#
_entry.id   85d652a9f5a81e7e819a93a7ee6d2767
#
_cell.length_a   1.000
_cell.length_b   1.000
_cell.length_c   1.000
_cell.angle_alpha   90.00
_cell.angle_beta   90.00
_cell.angle_gamma   90.00
#
_symmetry.space_group_name_H-M   'P 1'
#
loop_
_entity.id
_entity.type
_entity.pdbx_description
1 polymer ?
#
loop_
_entity_poly.entity_id
_entity_poly.type
_entity_poly.pdbx_seq_one_letter_code
_entity_poly.pdbx_strand_id
1 'polypeptide(L)'
;MTITTQTDARKLRARLKHPIIDADGHWAEFAPDMRAEFRRIGGDTAVEALDMASARIPNSLRMSVAERRRRRIGQEAFWFLPTKNTLDRATAMMPRLLYERLDDLGLDFCVIYPTAGLGYYRLPPEKHRRALCRAYNVFTAEQFRPYGDRIIPAAIIPMYSPEEAIEELEFASKQLGLRVVMMGSLIRRPIPALVEDHPEAAKFVEWYDPIAIDSEHDYEPVWQKLRELRIAPSFHNGARSILLRNSPSNFCYNHIGHFASASEAMAKAIFLGGVTRRYPELNFAFLEGGAGWACSLYADLIGHWEKRKLDALENTKPANLDRTGLLALAEKYAKPEVVDAIRRGEGLDDNGDGTGGVEDLDDYSRCKIASKKDFEDLYVKRFYFGCEADDPINAWAFNRKANPMGARLNAFFSSDIGHFDVPDMTEVVPEAYELVEHGLLDDDDFRDFMFTNAVRFWGEVNPDFFKGTVVEKQAAEVLAKPR
;
A
#
# COMPACT_ATOMS: atom_id res chain seq x y z
N MET A 1 -14.53 30.41 20.52
CA MET A 1 -13.49 29.85 21.38
C MET A 1 -12.16 30.20 20.78
N THR A 2 -11.33 30.99 21.44
CA THR A 2 -9.97 31.31 20.97
C THR A 2 -9.09 30.10 21.30
N ILE A 3 -8.72 29.32 20.26
CA ILE A 3 -7.86 28.14 20.42
C ILE A 3 -6.41 28.67 20.55
N THR A 4 -5.98 28.91 21.76
CA THR A 4 -4.60 29.31 22.08
C THR A 4 -4.08 28.49 23.26
N THR A 5 -4.13 27.19 23.13
CA THR A 5 -3.31 26.29 23.95
C THR A 5 -2.14 25.82 23.09
N GLN A 6 -0.92 26.16 23.52
CA GLN A 6 0.30 25.69 22.90
C GLN A 6 0.39 24.18 23.13
N THR A 7 0.02 23.37 22.14
CA THR A 7 0.06 21.90 22.17
C THR A 7 1.49 21.38 22.33
N ASP A 8 1.67 20.18 22.83
CA ASP A 8 3.00 19.58 22.94
C ASP A 8 3.59 19.26 21.55
N ALA A 9 2.76 18.90 20.59
CA ALA A 9 3.16 18.78 19.18
C ALA A 9 3.79 20.09 18.64
N ARG A 10 3.14 21.23 18.86
CA ARG A 10 3.64 22.53 18.43
C ARG A 10 4.98 22.89 19.11
N LYS A 11 5.11 22.61 20.41
CA LYS A 11 6.36 22.82 21.16
C LYS A 11 7.49 21.93 20.62
N LEU A 12 7.17 20.66 20.38
CA LEU A 12 8.13 19.70 19.83
C LEU A 12 8.57 20.13 18.43
N ARG A 13 7.59 20.43 17.53
CA ARG A 13 7.90 20.92 16.19
C ARG A 13 8.85 22.13 16.19
N ALA A 14 8.64 23.08 17.10
CA ALA A 14 9.48 24.27 17.23
C ALA A 14 10.95 23.97 17.61
N ARG A 15 11.23 22.81 18.22
CA ARG A 15 12.59 22.38 18.57
C ARG A 15 13.30 21.63 17.45
N LEU A 16 12.54 21.04 16.51
CA LEU A 16 13.10 20.28 15.41
C LEU A 16 13.68 21.19 14.33
N LYS A 17 14.82 20.78 13.76
CA LYS A 17 15.55 21.53 12.73
C LYS A 17 15.05 21.25 11.31
N HIS A 18 14.08 20.37 11.16
CA HIS A 18 13.51 19.97 9.88
C HIS A 18 11.99 20.11 9.94
N PRO A 19 11.32 20.30 8.80
CA PRO A 19 9.85 20.22 8.72
C PRO A 19 9.35 18.84 9.06
N ILE A 20 8.02 18.74 9.29
CA ILE A 20 7.28 17.49 9.39
C ILE A 20 6.31 17.42 8.23
N ILE A 21 6.42 16.34 7.45
CA ILE A 21 5.48 15.98 6.39
C ILE A 21 4.69 14.77 6.84
N ASP A 22 3.39 14.95 6.97
CA ASP A 22 2.46 13.83 7.09
C ASP A 22 2.15 13.29 5.70
N ALA A 23 2.53 12.04 5.45
CA ALA A 23 2.43 11.42 4.14
C ALA A 23 1.11 10.66 3.94
N ASP A 24 0.29 10.51 4.98
CA ASP A 24 -0.97 9.78 4.96
C ASP A 24 -1.89 10.23 6.10
N GLY A 25 -2.45 11.43 5.95
CA GLY A 25 -3.56 11.88 6.76
C GLY A 25 -4.88 11.63 6.03
N HIS A 26 -5.99 11.64 6.76
CA HIS A 26 -7.31 11.42 6.18
C HIS A 26 -8.28 12.58 6.43
N TRP A 27 -9.19 12.77 5.51
CA TRP A 27 -10.34 13.61 5.77
C TRP A 27 -11.63 12.80 5.70
N ALA A 28 -12.57 13.14 6.56
CA ALA A 28 -13.85 12.47 6.64
C ALA A 28 -14.89 13.27 5.86
N GLU A 29 -15.13 12.87 4.66
CA GLU A 29 -16.04 13.56 3.73
C GLU A 29 -17.44 13.65 4.32
N PHE A 30 -18.02 14.85 4.34
CA PHE A 30 -19.38 15.06 4.85
C PHE A 30 -20.41 14.58 3.82
N ALA A 31 -21.04 13.45 4.08
CA ALA A 31 -21.90 12.75 3.14
C ALA A 31 -23.00 13.59 2.48
N PRO A 32 -23.71 14.52 3.18
CA PRO A 32 -24.71 15.38 2.52
C PRO A 32 -24.10 16.32 1.48
N ASP A 33 -22.95 16.92 1.78
CA ASP A 33 -22.23 17.81 0.84
C ASP A 33 -21.69 17.02 -0.34
N MET A 34 -21.00 15.92 -0.07
CA MET A 34 -20.50 15.01 -1.10
C MET A 34 -21.61 14.55 -2.06
N ARG A 35 -22.78 14.21 -1.56
CA ARG A 35 -23.92 13.80 -2.39
C ARG A 35 -24.42 14.93 -3.30
N ALA A 36 -24.51 16.14 -2.78
CA ALA A 36 -24.92 17.31 -3.57
C ALA A 36 -23.90 17.62 -4.69
N GLU A 37 -22.62 17.62 -4.34
CA GLU A 37 -21.52 17.87 -5.27
C GLU A 37 -21.38 16.76 -6.35
N PHE A 38 -21.52 15.49 -5.97
CA PHE A 38 -21.47 14.39 -6.92
C PHE A 38 -22.62 14.47 -7.94
N ARG A 39 -23.81 14.95 -7.50
CA ARG A 39 -24.92 15.24 -8.44
C ARG A 39 -24.57 16.38 -9.41
N ARG A 40 -23.94 17.43 -8.92
CA ARG A 40 -23.46 18.56 -9.73
C ARG A 40 -22.42 18.13 -10.75
N ILE A 41 -21.46 17.31 -10.34
CA ILE A 41 -20.28 16.92 -11.14
C ILE A 41 -20.62 15.81 -12.14
N GLY A 42 -21.24 14.73 -11.67
CA GLY A 42 -21.43 13.48 -12.44
C GLY A 42 -22.89 13.05 -12.63
N GLY A 43 -23.85 13.91 -12.24
CA GLY A 43 -25.28 13.66 -12.38
C GLY A 43 -25.77 12.46 -11.57
N ASP A 44 -26.89 11.88 -12.01
CA ASP A 44 -27.52 10.75 -11.29
C ASP A 44 -26.63 9.50 -11.25
N THR A 45 -25.82 9.25 -12.27
CA THR A 45 -24.90 8.12 -12.30
C THR A 45 -23.89 8.17 -11.15
N ALA A 46 -23.34 9.34 -10.83
CA ALA A 46 -22.40 9.48 -9.71
C ALA A 46 -23.10 9.31 -8.35
N VAL A 47 -24.35 9.77 -8.23
CA VAL A 47 -25.15 9.59 -7.00
C VAL A 47 -25.56 8.13 -6.79
N GLU A 48 -25.99 7.43 -7.84
CA GLU A 48 -26.26 6.00 -7.80
C GLU A 48 -25.04 5.20 -7.39
N ALA A 49 -23.87 5.54 -7.95
CA ALA A 49 -22.60 4.93 -7.61
C ALA A 49 -22.22 5.16 -6.13
N LEU A 50 -22.41 6.38 -5.63
CA LEU A 50 -22.20 6.72 -4.22
C LEU A 50 -23.12 5.91 -3.30
N ASP A 51 -24.40 5.77 -3.66
CA ASP A 51 -25.37 4.97 -2.90
C ASP A 51 -24.98 3.49 -2.87
N MET A 52 -24.54 2.94 -4.00
CA MET A 52 -24.05 1.56 -4.09
C MET A 52 -22.80 1.34 -3.21
N ALA A 53 -21.83 2.24 -3.25
CA ALA A 53 -20.61 2.16 -2.46
C ALA A 53 -20.89 2.30 -0.96
N SER A 54 -21.78 3.22 -0.58
CA SER A 54 -22.13 3.52 0.81
C SER A 54 -23.02 2.48 1.47
N ALA A 55 -23.74 1.66 0.69
CA ALA A 55 -24.69 0.68 1.24
C ALA A 55 -24.03 -0.54 1.90
N ARG A 56 -22.78 -0.86 1.56
CA ARG A 56 -22.12 -2.11 1.97
C ARG A 56 -21.99 -2.25 3.50
N ILE A 57 -21.44 -1.25 4.15
CA ILE A 57 -21.16 -1.30 5.60
C ILE A 57 -22.45 -1.30 6.44
N PRO A 58 -23.40 -0.36 6.23
CA PRO A 58 -24.67 -0.38 6.96
C PRO A 58 -25.44 -1.68 6.77
N ASN A 59 -25.41 -2.29 5.59
CA ASN A 59 -26.10 -3.55 5.35
C ASN A 59 -25.47 -4.70 6.16
N SER A 60 -24.15 -4.79 6.24
CA SER A 60 -23.47 -5.83 7.03
C SER A 60 -23.69 -5.64 8.54
N LEU A 61 -23.72 -4.40 9.02
CA LEU A 61 -23.95 -4.07 10.44
C LEU A 61 -25.37 -4.38 10.92
N ARG A 62 -26.37 -4.33 10.02
CA ARG A 62 -27.76 -4.69 10.34
C ARG A 62 -27.99 -6.20 10.47
N MET A 63 -27.06 -7.02 9.97
CA MET A 63 -27.16 -8.47 10.06
C MET A 63 -26.78 -8.97 11.45
N SER A 64 -27.49 -10.00 11.94
CA SER A 64 -27.07 -10.72 13.14
C SER A 64 -25.76 -11.46 12.90
N VAL A 65 -25.04 -11.80 13.98
CA VAL A 65 -23.83 -12.64 13.90
C VAL A 65 -24.14 -14.00 13.24
N ALA A 66 -25.30 -14.58 13.52
CA ALA A 66 -25.72 -15.85 12.91
C ALA A 66 -25.89 -15.72 11.38
N GLU A 67 -26.51 -14.63 10.93
CA GLU A 67 -26.69 -14.36 9.52
C GLU A 67 -25.33 -14.09 8.82
N ARG A 68 -24.43 -13.29 9.43
CA ARG A 68 -23.07 -13.11 8.90
C ARG A 68 -22.29 -14.42 8.81
N ARG A 69 -22.41 -15.31 9.83
CA ARG A 69 -21.81 -16.65 9.77
C ARG A 69 -22.33 -17.49 8.62
N ARG A 70 -23.64 -17.46 8.39
CA ARG A 70 -24.27 -18.19 7.29
C ARG A 70 -23.82 -17.69 5.93
N ARG A 71 -23.64 -16.37 5.77
CA ARG A 71 -23.24 -15.72 4.50
C ARG A 71 -21.73 -15.53 4.36
N ARG A 72 -20.95 -15.84 5.40
CA ARG A 72 -19.49 -15.56 5.48
C ARG A 72 -19.15 -14.09 5.23
N ILE A 73 -19.95 -13.19 5.81
CA ILE A 73 -19.72 -11.76 5.79
C ILE A 73 -18.95 -11.37 7.06
N GLY A 74 -17.79 -10.72 6.89
CA GLY A 74 -16.97 -10.24 8.00
C GLY A 74 -17.65 -9.15 8.82
N GLN A 75 -17.32 -9.10 10.10
CA GLN A 75 -17.73 -8.00 10.98
C GLN A 75 -17.04 -6.70 10.52
N GLU A 76 -17.84 -5.67 10.24
CA GLU A 76 -17.35 -4.32 9.96
C GLU A 76 -17.38 -3.45 11.21
N ALA A 77 -16.57 -2.38 11.24
CA ALA A 77 -16.69 -1.35 12.27
C ALA A 77 -17.91 -0.44 12.04
N PHE A 78 -18.53 0.00 13.12
CA PHE A 78 -19.52 1.07 13.05
C PHE A 78 -18.92 2.45 13.41
N TRP A 79 -17.70 2.44 13.91
CA TRP A 79 -16.96 3.61 14.39
C TRP A 79 -15.82 3.91 13.41
N PHE A 80 -15.96 4.89 12.56
CA PHE A 80 -14.88 5.31 11.66
C PHE A 80 -14.22 6.62 12.11
N LEU A 81 -14.87 7.36 13.01
CA LEU A 81 -14.41 8.67 13.46
C LEU A 81 -14.52 8.79 14.96
N PRO A 82 -13.58 9.48 15.63
CA PRO A 82 -13.70 9.84 17.01
C PRO A 82 -15.01 10.63 17.26
N THR A 83 -15.72 10.34 18.34
CA THR A 83 -16.96 11.04 18.68
C THR A 83 -16.83 11.90 19.93
N LYS A 84 -15.97 11.50 20.87
CA LYS A 84 -15.73 12.24 22.12
C LYS A 84 -14.96 13.53 21.88
N ASN A 85 -13.98 13.51 20.98
CA ASN A 85 -13.19 14.68 20.58
C ASN A 85 -13.90 15.41 19.42
N THR A 86 -14.81 16.31 19.74
CA THR A 86 -15.60 17.07 18.75
C THR A 86 -14.72 17.96 17.87
N LEU A 87 -13.65 18.54 18.42
CA LEU A 87 -12.75 19.40 17.66
C LEU A 87 -12.02 18.61 16.57
N ASP A 88 -11.47 17.46 16.89
CA ASP A 88 -10.76 16.63 15.93
C ASP A 88 -11.71 16.04 14.89
N ARG A 89 -12.91 15.62 15.32
CA ARG A 89 -13.93 15.21 14.36
C ARG A 89 -14.27 16.33 13.37
N ALA A 90 -14.44 17.56 13.85
CA ALA A 90 -14.69 18.71 12.99
C ALA A 90 -13.48 19.02 12.09
N THR A 91 -12.26 18.86 12.61
CA THR A 91 -11.01 19.02 11.86
C THR A 91 -10.93 18.02 10.70
N ALA A 92 -11.23 16.76 10.94
CA ALA A 92 -11.27 15.74 9.91
C ALA A 92 -12.29 16.02 8.79
N MET A 93 -13.38 16.74 9.12
CA MET A 93 -14.49 17.01 8.19
C MET A 93 -14.36 18.33 7.43
N MET A 94 -13.56 19.28 7.91
CA MET A 94 -13.54 20.66 7.41
C MET A 94 -12.13 21.06 6.97
N PRO A 95 -11.82 21.06 5.65
CA PRO A 95 -10.49 21.36 5.13
C PRO A 95 -9.89 22.66 5.65
N ARG A 96 -10.70 23.72 5.82
CA ARG A 96 -10.23 24.98 6.37
C ARG A 96 -9.80 24.87 7.84
N LEU A 97 -10.54 24.12 8.64
CA LEU A 97 -10.20 23.93 10.06
C LEU A 97 -8.93 23.08 10.20
N LEU A 98 -8.77 22.05 9.37
CA LEU A 98 -7.52 21.29 9.30
C LEU A 98 -6.34 22.21 8.96
N TYR A 99 -6.46 23.03 7.92
CA TYR A 99 -5.41 23.98 7.53
C TYR A 99 -5.04 24.94 8.68
N GLU A 100 -6.04 25.53 9.36
CA GLU A 100 -5.82 26.44 10.48
C GLU A 100 -5.20 25.75 11.71
N ARG A 101 -5.35 24.41 11.84
CA ARG A 101 -4.84 23.62 12.97
C ARG A 101 -3.53 22.91 12.71
N LEU A 102 -2.98 22.90 11.50
CA LEU A 102 -1.73 22.17 11.20
C LEU A 102 -0.60 22.51 12.16
N ASP A 103 -0.46 23.80 12.57
CA ASP A 103 0.56 24.18 13.55
C ASP A 103 0.30 23.59 14.94
N ASP A 104 -0.96 23.45 15.36
CA ASP A 104 -1.31 22.84 16.64
C ASP A 104 -1.09 21.32 16.63
N LEU A 105 -1.17 20.70 15.44
CA LEU A 105 -0.85 19.30 15.21
C LEU A 105 0.66 19.05 15.03
N GLY A 106 1.46 20.13 14.92
CA GLY A 106 2.90 20.03 14.68
C GLY A 106 3.28 19.68 13.24
N LEU A 107 2.35 19.82 12.29
CA LEU A 107 2.55 19.45 10.89
C LEU A 107 2.85 20.69 10.03
N ASP A 108 3.88 20.63 9.19
CA ASP A 108 4.15 21.68 8.21
C ASP A 108 3.40 21.46 6.91
N PHE A 109 3.36 20.21 6.45
CA PHE A 109 2.74 19.81 5.19
C PHE A 109 2.05 18.46 5.36
N CYS A 110 0.89 18.30 4.73
CA CYS A 110 0.08 17.08 4.84
C CYS A 110 -0.42 16.62 3.47
N VAL A 111 -0.33 15.33 3.22
CA VAL A 111 -1.02 14.66 2.11
C VAL A 111 -2.26 13.99 2.67
N ILE A 112 -3.42 14.29 2.07
CA ILE A 112 -4.73 13.83 2.57
C ILE A 112 -5.31 12.79 1.62
N TYR A 113 -5.61 11.64 2.18
CA TYR A 113 -6.29 10.53 1.51
C TYR A 113 -7.79 10.50 1.84
N PRO A 114 -8.60 9.84 1.00
CA PRO A 114 -10.02 9.67 1.26
C PRO A 114 -10.26 8.74 2.45
N THR A 115 -11.36 8.94 3.20
CA THR A 115 -11.92 7.94 4.12
C THR A 115 -13.04 7.14 3.45
N ALA A 116 -14.11 7.81 3.03
CA ALA A 116 -15.21 7.14 2.30
C ALA A 116 -14.72 6.59 0.93
N GLY A 117 -13.84 7.33 0.30
CA GLY A 117 -13.28 7.00 -1.01
C GLY A 117 -12.31 5.83 -1.07
N LEU A 118 -11.79 5.33 0.07
CA LEU A 118 -10.82 4.21 0.11
C LEU A 118 -11.28 2.95 -0.65
N GLY A 119 -12.58 2.77 -0.83
CA GLY A 119 -13.13 1.61 -1.53
C GLY A 119 -13.75 1.91 -2.91
N TYR A 120 -13.77 3.15 -3.39
CA TYR A 120 -14.52 3.54 -4.58
C TYR A 120 -14.02 2.87 -5.86
N TYR A 121 -12.72 2.70 -6.00
CA TYR A 121 -12.12 1.97 -7.12
C TYR A 121 -12.55 0.49 -7.21
N ARG A 122 -13.17 -0.08 -6.15
CA ARG A 122 -13.62 -1.47 -6.09
C ARG A 122 -15.06 -1.65 -6.56
N LEU A 123 -15.79 -0.61 -6.93
CA LEU A 123 -17.19 -0.72 -7.36
C LEU A 123 -17.28 -1.53 -8.66
N PRO A 124 -18.02 -2.67 -8.69
CA PRO A 124 -17.96 -3.59 -9.83
C PRO A 124 -18.43 -3.01 -11.16
N PRO A 125 -19.55 -2.24 -11.25
CA PRO A 125 -20.00 -1.71 -12.54
C PRO A 125 -19.07 -0.60 -13.05
N GLU A 126 -18.43 -0.80 -14.20
CA GLU A 126 -17.47 0.14 -14.78
C GLU A 126 -18.00 1.57 -14.86
N LYS A 127 -19.19 1.76 -15.47
CA LYS A 127 -19.82 3.08 -15.61
C LYS A 127 -19.93 3.82 -14.28
N HIS A 128 -20.34 3.11 -13.21
CA HIS A 128 -20.51 3.69 -11.88
C HIS A 128 -19.16 3.93 -11.20
N ARG A 129 -18.22 3.01 -11.32
CA ARG A 129 -16.86 3.16 -10.77
C ARG A 129 -16.16 4.37 -11.34
N ARG A 130 -16.17 4.53 -12.68
CA ARG A 130 -15.55 5.68 -13.36
C ARG A 130 -16.22 7.00 -12.96
N ALA A 131 -17.54 7.04 -12.92
CA ALA A 131 -18.29 8.24 -12.49
C ALA A 131 -18.01 8.58 -11.01
N LEU A 132 -17.91 7.59 -10.14
CA LEU A 132 -17.64 7.76 -8.72
C LEU A 132 -16.24 8.31 -8.46
N CYS A 133 -15.21 7.69 -9.04
CA CYS A 133 -13.83 8.16 -8.90
C CYS A 133 -13.65 9.56 -9.49
N ARG A 134 -14.21 9.82 -10.69
CA ARG A 134 -14.18 11.14 -11.33
C ARG A 134 -14.85 12.21 -10.47
N ALA A 135 -16.04 11.95 -9.95
CA ALA A 135 -16.76 12.91 -9.12
C ALA A 135 -16.01 13.18 -7.80
N TYR A 136 -15.43 12.15 -7.20
CA TYR A 136 -14.59 12.30 -6.01
C TYR A 136 -13.37 13.18 -6.28
N ASN A 137 -12.64 12.92 -7.37
CA ASN A 137 -11.41 13.64 -7.69
C ASN A 137 -11.68 15.12 -7.98
N VAL A 138 -12.78 15.47 -8.64
CA VAL A 138 -13.20 16.86 -8.83
C VAL A 138 -13.57 17.49 -7.49
N PHE A 139 -14.40 16.82 -6.70
CA PHE A 139 -14.85 17.29 -5.40
C PHE A 139 -13.66 17.60 -4.47
N THR A 140 -12.75 16.64 -4.27
CA THR A 140 -11.61 16.81 -3.38
C THR A 140 -10.63 17.90 -3.89
N ALA A 141 -10.40 17.98 -5.21
CA ALA A 141 -9.58 19.03 -5.78
C ALA A 141 -10.15 20.43 -5.50
N GLU A 142 -11.46 20.62 -5.64
CA GLU A 142 -12.13 21.89 -5.35
C GLU A 142 -12.07 22.27 -3.87
N GLN A 143 -12.28 21.28 -2.97
CA GLN A 143 -12.25 21.48 -1.51
C GLN A 143 -10.87 21.92 -1.00
N PHE A 144 -9.79 21.35 -1.52
CA PHE A 144 -8.44 21.58 -1.02
C PHE A 144 -7.63 22.62 -1.83
N ARG A 145 -8.13 23.08 -2.98
CA ARG A 145 -7.43 24.08 -3.81
C ARG A 145 -6.95 25.33 -3.04
N PRO A 146 -7.72 25.93 -2.08
CA PRO A 146 -7.26 27.10 -1.34
C PRO A 146 -6.11 26.85 -0.37
N TYR A 147 -5.76 25.58 -0.10
CA TYR A 147 -4.82 25.16 0.95
C TYR A 147 -3.61 24.43 0.38
N GLY A 148 -3.39 24.49 -0.93
CA GLY A 148 -2.37 23.74 -1.66
C GLY A 148 -0.91 24.07 -1.32
N ASP A 149 -0.68 25.12 -0.55
CA ASP A 149 0.62 25.46 0.02
C ASP A 149 1.03 24.52 1.20
N ARG A 150 0.05 23.90 1.86
CA ARG A 150 0.27 23.00 3.02
C ARG A 150 -0.46 21.66 2.95
N ILE A 151 -1.52 21.55 2.14
CA ILE A 151 -2.34 20.32 2.05
C ILE A 151 -2.53 19.93 0.59
N ILE A 152 -2.23 18.68 0.26
CA ILE A 152 -2.47 18.11 -1.07
C ILE A 152 -3.33 16.86 -0.95
N PRO A 153 -4.51 16.84 -1.61
CA PRO A 153 -5.35 15.65 -1.62
C PRO A 153 -4.89 14.64 -2.67
N ALA A 154 -5.10 13.35 -2.37
CA ALA A 154 -4.86 12.25 -3.28
C ALA A 154 -6.06 12.01 -4.21
N ALA A 155 -5.80 11.83 -5.50
CA ALA A 155 -6.79 11.35 -6.47
C ALA A 155 -6.97 9.84 -6.39
N ILE A 156 -8.19 9.36 -6.53
CA ILE A 156 -8.50 7.92 -6.64
C ILE A 156 -8.37 7.50 -8.10
N ILE A 157 -7.52 6.51 -8.36
CA ILE A 157 -7.31 5.95 -9.69
C ILE A 157 -7.88 4.54 -9.77
N PRO A 158 -8.94 4.31 -10.56
CA PRO A 158 -9.45 2.95 -10.78
C PRO A 158 -8.45 2.15 -11.62
N MET A 159 -8.32 0.86 -11.30
CA MET A 159 -7.32 -0.03 -11.91
C MET A 159 -7.94 -1.31 -12.48
N TYR A 160 -9.22 -1.29 -12.86
CA TYR A 160 -9.85 -2.47 -13.46
C TYR A 160 -9.35 -2.75 -14.88
N SER A 161 -9.04 -1.69 -15.63
CA SER A 161 -8.32 -1.81 -16.88
C SER A 161 -7.24 -0.72 -16.99
N PRO A 162 -6.22 -0.91 -17.82
CA PRO A 162 -5.22 0.12 -18.11
C PRO A 162 -5.83 1.41 -18.65
N GLU A 163 -6.87 1.31 -19.48
CA GLU A 163 -7.56 2.45 -20.09
C GLU A 163 -8.25 3.33 -19.06
N GLU A 164 -8.98 2.71 -18.09
CA GLU A 164 -9.58 3.45 -16.98
C GLU A 164 -8.53 4.23 -16.18
N ALA A 165 -7.43 3.55 -15.87
CA ALA A 165 -6.35 4.13 -15.07
C ALA A 165 -5.69 5.31 -15.79
N ILE A 166 -5.35 5.14 -17.06
CA ILE A 166 -4.69 6.18 -17.86
C ILE A 166 -5.59 7.41 -18.03
N GLU A 167 -6.86 7.19 -18.35
CA GLU A 167 -7.83 8.29 -18.52
C GLU A 167 -7.98 9.11 -17.23
N GLU A 168 -8.08 8.42 -16.07
CA GLU A 168 -8.23 9.13 -14.81
C GLU A 168 -6.94 9.78 -14.33
N LEU A 169 -5.77 9.16 -14.54
CA LEU A 169 -4.46 9.76 -14.28
C LEU A 169 -4.27 11.05 -15.07
N GLU A 170 -4.58 11.04 -16.37
CA GLU A 170 -4.47 12.22 -17.21
C GLU A 170 -5.44 13.33 -16.78
N PHE A 171 -6.67 12.98 -16.47
CA PHE A 171 -7.66 13.94 -16.01
C PHE A 171 -7.28 14.56 -14.67
N ALA A 172 -6.96 13.75 -13.67
CA ALA A 172 -6.58 14.22 -12.34
C ALA A 172 -5.34 15.13 -12.39
N SER A 173 -4.34 14.74 -13.16
CA SER A 173 -3.10 15.52 -13.29
C SER A 173 -3.29 16.79 -14.13
N LYS A 174 -3.80 16.65 -15.38
CA LYS A 174 -3.80 17.76 -16.34
C LYS A 174 -4.97 18.74 -16.16
N GLN A 175 -6.15 18.25 -15.70
CA GLN A 175 -7.33 19.09 -15.55
C GLN A 175 -7.52 19.59 -14.12
N LEU A 176 -7.19 18.77 -13.11
CA LEU A 176 -7.39 19.13 -11.72
C LEU A 176 -6.10 19.61 -11.04
N GLY A 177 -4.92 19.35 -11.62
CA GLY A 177 -3.62 19.68 -11.03
C GLY A 177 -3.25 18.79 -9.82
N LEU A 178 -3.92 17.64 -9.66
CA LEU A 178 -3.60 16.69 -8.61
C LEU A 178 -2.31 15.94 -8.95
N ARG A 179 -1.38 15.86 -7.99
CA ARG A 179 -0.05 15.27 -8.16
C ARG A 179 0.23 14.12 -7.18
N VAL A 180 -0.72 13.81 -6.33
CA VAL A 180 -0.75 12.60 -5.49
C VAL A 180 -1.87 11.70 -5.99
N VAL A 181 -1.61 10.41 -6.08
CA VAL A 181 -2.60 9.42 -6.52
C VAL A 181 -2.64 8.23 -5.57
N MET A 182 -3.84 7.76 -5.28
CA MET A 182 -4.12 6.49 -4.63
C MET A 182 -4.60 5.51 -5.70
N MET A 183 -3.78 4.50 -5.99
CA MET A 183 -4.09 3.49 -7.01
C MET A 183 -4.78 2.28 -6.39
N GLY A 184 -5.75 1.73 -7.10
CA GLY A 184 -6.33 0.44 -6.77
C GLY A 184 -5.30 -0.68 -6.90
N SER A 185 -5.33 -1.66 -5.99
CA SER A 185 -4.54 -2.89 -6.08
C SER A 185 -5.40 -4.07 -5.66
N LEU A 186 -4.93 -5.30 -5.92
CA LEU A 186 -5.66 -6.51 -5.64
C LEU A 186 -7.08 -6.45 -6.23
N ILE A 187 -7.14 -6.25 -7.54
CA ILE A 187 -8.40 -6.10 -8.27
C ILE A 187 -9.13 -7.44 -8.30
N ARG A 188 -10.39 -7.44 -7.89
CA ARG A 188 -11.21 -8.65 -7.94
C ARG A 188 -11.67 -8.93 -9.37
N ARG A 189 -11.37 -10.14 -9.84
CA ARG A 189 -11.74 -10.61 -11.17
C ARG A 189 -12.44 -11.96 -11.10
N PRO A 190 -13.37 -12.26 -12.01
CA PRO A 190 -13.87 -13.61 -12.15
C PRO A 190 -12.74 -14.52 -12.66
N ILE A 191 -12.82 -15.81 -12.34
CA ILE A 191 -11.89 -16.81 -12.87
C ILE A 191 -12.23 -17.09 -14.34
N PRO A 192 -11.30 -16.88 -15.31
CA PRO A 192 -11.60 -17.01 -16.74
C PRO A 192 -12.24 -18.35 -17.14
N ALA A 193 -11.69 -19.46 -16.72
CA ALA A 193 -12.24 -20.78 -16.99
C ALA A 193 -13.68 -20.96 -16.48
N LEU A 194 -14.02 -20.35 -15.33
CA LEU A 194 -15.41 -20.41 -14.84
C LEU A 194 -16.36 -19.51 -15.64
N VAL A 195 -15.87 -18.41 -16.21
CA VAL A 195 -16.67 -17.57 -17.10
C VAL A 195 -17.02 -18.31 -18.39
N GLU A 196 -16.08 -19.10 -18.91
CA GLU A 196 -16.25 -19.89 -20.13
C GLU A 196 -17.11 -21.15 -19.90
N ASP A 197 -16.75 -21.94 -18.88
CA ASP A 197 -17.33 -23.26 -18.67
C ASP A 197 -18.60 -23.24 -17.79
N HIS A 198 -18.68 -22.31 -16.83
CA HIS A 198 -19.72 -22.22 -15.80
C HIS A 198 -20.15 -20.79 -15.49
N PRO A 199 -20.69 -20.02 -16.45
CA PRO A 199 -20.98 -18.59 -16.29
C PRO A 199 -21.98 -18.28 -15.16
N GLU A 200 -22.85 -19.22 -14.79
CA GLU A 200 -23.77 -19.10 -13.65
C GLU A 200 -23.05 -19.12 -12.28
N ALA A 201 -21.90 -19.80 -12.21
CA ALA A 201 -21.07 -19.88 -11.00
C ALA A 201 -20.00 -18.78 -10.92
N ALA A 202 -19.53 -18.26 -12.04
CA ALA A 202 -18.45 -17.28 -12.16
C ALA A 202 -18.65 -16.03 -11.27
N LYS A 203 -19.91 -15.58 -11.10
CA LYS A 203 -20.25 -14.43 -10.25
C LYS A 203 -20.03 -14.65 -8.74
N PHE A 204 -19.76 -15.86 -8.30
CA PHE A 204 -19.58 -16.23 -6.89
C PHE A 204 -18.10 -16.53 -6.54
N VAL A 205 -17.24 -16.66 -7.55
CA VAL A 205 -15.84 -17.03 -7.38
C VAL A 205 -14.97 -15.98 -8.05
N GLU A 206 -14.09 -15.36 -7.26
CA GLU A 206 -13.21 -14.30 -7.73
C GLU A 206 -11.76 -14.63 -7.33
N TRP A 207 -10.81 -14.15 -8.12
CA TRP A 207 -9.41 -14.09 -7.75
C TRP A 207 -8.96 -12.63 -7.60
N TYR A 208 -7.82 -12.42 -6.96
CA TYR A 208 -7.28 -11.09 -6.71
C TYR A 208 -6.07 -10.87 -7.60
N ASP A 209 -6.25 -10.03 -8.60
CA ASP A 209 -5.23 -9.63 -9.56
C ASP A 209 -4.33 -8.57 -8.95
N PRO A 210 -3.01 -8.84 -8.77
CA PRO A 210 -2.06 -7.87 -8.24
C PRO A 210 -1.54 -6.90 -9.30
N ILE A 211 -2.11 -6.88 -10.50
CA ILE A 211 -1.88 -5.96 -11.63
C ILE A 211 -0.44 -5.87 -12.16
N ALA A 212 0.57 -6.20 -11.38
CA ALA A 212 1.99 -6.06 -11.76
C ALA A 212 2.64 -7.40 -12.15
N ILE A 213 1.99 -8.52 -11.89
CA ILE A 213 2.42 -9.87 -12.25
C ILE A 213 1.19 -10.71 -12.58
N ASP A 214 1.27 -11.47 -13.66
CA ASP A 214 0.26 -12.47 -14.10
C ASP A 214 -1.18 -11.92 -14.26
N SER A 215 -1.32 -10.62 -14.50
CA SER A 215 -2.61 -10.01 -14.84
C SER A 215 -3.06 -10.42 -16.24
N GLU A 216 -4.39 -10.51 -16.42
CA GLU A 216 -5.01 -10.66 -17.74
C GLU A 216 -4.86 -9.41 -18.63
N HIS A 217 -4.52 -8.26 -18.01
CA HIS A 217 -4.31 -6.99 -18.68
C HIS A 217 -2.83 -6.59 -18.69
N ASP A 218 -2.41 -5.96 -19.76
CA ASP A 218 -1.09 -5.33 -19.85
C ASP A 218 -1.11 -3.95 -19.18
N TYR A 219 -0.53 -3.86 -17.97
CA TYR A 219 -0.40 -2.58 -17.23
C TYR A 219 0.86 -1.78 -17.58
N GLU A 220 1.71 -2.22 -18.51
CA GLU A 220 2.90 -1.44 -18.93
C GLU A 220 2.55 -0.01 -19.37
N PRO A 221 1.44 0.25 -20.11
CA PRO A 221 1.06 1.62 -20.46
C PRO A 221 0.73 2.50 -19.24
N VAL A 222 0.27 1.91 -18.13
CA VAL A 222 -0.01 2.67 -16.89
C VAL A 222 1.28 3.09 -16.20
N TRP A 223 2.26 2.18 -16.08
CA TRP A 223 3.58 2.51 -15.52
C TRP A 223 4.29 3.57 -16.37
N GLN A 224 4.20 3.45 -17.69
CA GLN A 224 4.70 4.47 -18.61
C GLN A 224 3.99 5.80 -18.41
N LYS A 225 2.68 5.83 -18.24
CA LYS A 225 1.90 7.05 -18.01
C LYS A 225 2.28 7.74 -16.69
N LEU A 226 2.48 7.00 -15.62
CA LEU A 226 2.97 7.53 -14.34
C LEU A 226 4.33 8.20 -14.49
N ARG A 227 5.27 7.58 -15.23
CA ARG A 227 6.57 8.16 -15.58
C ARG A 227 6.43 9.44 -16.38
N GLU A 228 5.58 9.46 -17.43
CA GLU A 228 5.33 10.64 -18.26
C GLU A 228 4.77 11.81 -17.47
N LEU A 229 3.84 11.55 -16.57
CA LEU A 229 3.21 12.53 -15.69
C LEU A 229 4.07 12.91 -14.48
N ARG A 230 5.17 12.21 -14.24
CA ARG A 230 6.05 12.32 -13.05
C ARG A 230 5.26 12.15 -11.75
N ILE A 231 4.46 11.11 -11.67
CA ILE A 231 3.64 10.78 -10.49
C ILE A 231 4.19 9.52 -9.82
N ALA A 232 4.51 9.64 -8.54
CA ALA A 232 4.82 8.49 -7.67
C ALA A 232 3.51 7.85 -7.18
N PRO A 233 3.23 6.59 -7.55
CA PRO A 233 2.00 5.93 -7.11
C PRO A 233 2.05 5.53 -5.64
N SER A 234 0.93 5.70 -4.93
CA SER A 234 0.71 5.14 -3.61
C SER A 234 -0.42 4.12 -3.64
N PHE A 235 -0.29 3.09 -2.81
CA PHE A 235 -1.27 2.02 -2.61
C PHE A 235 -1.76 2.05 -1.18
N HIS A 236 -3.05 2.35 -1.02
CA HIS A 236 -3.73 2.42 0.26
C HIS A 236 -4.89 1.41 0.26
N ASN A 237 -4.55 0.13 0.26
CA ASN A 237 -5.51 -0.94 0.00
C ASN A 237 -5.47 -2.01 1.07
N GLY A 238 -6.62 -2.27 1.67
CA GLY A 238 -6.74 -3.28 2.70
C GLY A 238 -7.22 -4.64 2.19
N ALA A 239 -6.78 -5.69 2.88
CA ALA A 239 -7.23 -7.07 2.69
C ALA A 239 -8.30 -7.50 3.70
N ARG A 240 -9.03 -6.54 4.31
CA ARG A 240 -10.09 -6.84 5.27
C ARG A 240 -11.24 -7.61 4.62
N SER A 241 -11.75 -8.62 5.32
CA SER A 241 -12.79 -9.54 4.83
C SER A 241 -12.38 -10.35 3.59
N ILE A 242 -11.08 -10.53 3.37
CA ILE A 242 -10.52 -11.34 2.31
C ILE A 242 -9.88 -12.60 2.92
N LEU A 243 -10.17 -13.76 2.34
CA LEU A 243 -9.58 -15.05 2.71
C LEU A 243 -9.57 -15.27 4.23
N LEU A 244 -8.37 -15.34 4.84
CA LEU A 244 -8.18 -15.62 6.26
C LEU A 244 -8.63 -14.50 7.21
N ARG A 245 -8.88 -13.28 6.70
CA ARG A 245 -9.34 -12.12 7.48
C ARG A 245 -10.86 -11.92 7.36
N ASN A 246 -11.63 -12.95 7.64
CA ASN A 246 -13.09 -12.91 7.51
C ASN A 246 -13.78 -13.53 8.72
N SER A 247 -13.70 -12.86 9.89
CA SER A 247 -14.47 -13.22 11.07
C SER A 247 -15.84 -12.51 11.06
N PRO A 248 -16.95 -13.27 11.13
CA PRO A 248 -18.29 -12.68 11.20
C PRO A 248 -18.61 -11.96 12.53
N SER A 249 -17.74 -12.08 13.53
CA SER A 249 -18.02 -11.61 14.91
C SER A 249 -16.91 -10.76 15.54
N ASN A 250 -15.78 -10.58 14.86
CA ASN A 250 -14.64 -9.87 15.41
C ASN A 250 -14.01 -8.94 14.37
N PHE A 251 -14.16 -7.64 14.58
CA PHE A 251 -13.58 -6.62 13.71
C PHE A 251 -12.07 -6.60 13.81
N CYS A 252 -11.48 -6.63 15.02
CA CYS A 252 -10.03 -6.58 15.19
C CYS A 252 -9.32 -7.73 14.48
N TYR A 253 -9.90 -8.96 14.51
CA TYR A 253 -9.39 -10.08 13.73
C TYR A 253 -9.33 -9.79 12.23
N ASN A 254 -10.31 -9.05 11.71
CA ASN A 254 -10.36 -8.69 10.29
C ASN A 254 -9.44 -7.52 9.96
N HIS A 255 -9.23 -6.61 10.92
CA HIS A 255 -8.51 -5.36 10.75
C HIS A 255 -7.01 -5.50 10.94
N ILE A 256 -6.56 -6.10 12.04
CA ILE A 256 -5.13 -6.18 12.37
C ILE A 256 -4.32 -6.75 11.20
N GLY A 257 -3.38 -5.95 10.69
CA GLY A 257 -2.44 -6.32 9.63
C GLY A 257 -3.04 -6.49 8.24
N HIS A 258 -4.27 -5.99 7.98
CA HIS A 258 -4.88 -6.15 6.66
C HIS A 258 -4.24 -5.26 5.59
N PHE A 259 -3.77 -4.06 5.95
CA PHE A 259 -3.02 -3.18 5.06
C PHE A 259 -1.63 -3.76 4.77
N ALA A 260 -0.92 -4.24 5.80
CA ALA A 260 0.36 -4.92 5.63
C ALA A 260 0.28 -6.10 4.65
N SER A 261 -0.79 -6.92 4.74
CA SER A 261 -0.96 -8.07 3.84
C SER A 261 -1.25 -7.70 2.40
N ALA A 262 -2.05 -6.63 2.17
CA ALA A 262 -2.31 -6.13 0.84
C ALA A 262 -1.05 -5.48 0.23
N SER A 263 -0.33 -4.72 1.05
CA SER A 263 0.91 -4.05 0.67
C SER A 263 2.02 -5.03 0.33
N GLU A 264 2.17 -6.09 1.14
CA GLU A 264 3.16 -7.16 0.90
C GLU A 264 2.89 -7.87 -0.43
N ALA A 265 1.64 -8.22 -0.71
CA ALA A 265 1.27 -8.85 -1.98
C ALA A 265 1.57 -7.94 -3.18
N MET A 266 1.23 -6.64 -3.08
CA MET A 266 1.48 -5.67 -4.14
C MET A 266 2.96 -5.38 -4.34
N ALA A 267 3.74 -5.23 -3.26
CA ALA A 267 5.18 -5.01 -3.30
C ALA A 267 5.90 -6.19 -3.97
N LYS A 268 5.52 -7.43 -3.62
CA LYS A 268 6.02 -8.64 -4.29
C LYS A 268 5.72 -8.63 -5.79
N ALA A 269 4.48 -8.29 -6.15
CA ALA A 269 4.07 -8.25 -7.55
C ALA A 269 4.86 -7.22 -8.36
N ILE A 270 5.05 -6.01 -7.84
CA ILE A 270 5.85 -4.96 -8.48
C ILE A 270 7.32 -5.39 -8.62
N PHE A 271 7.89 -5.98 -7.58
CA PHE A 271 9.29 -6.41 -7.59
C PHE A 271 9.51 -7.60 -8.53
N LEU A 272 8.82 -8.73 -8.28
CA LEU A 272 9.00 -9.97 -9.06
C LEU A 272 8.47 -9.83 -10.49
N GLY A 273 7.42 -9.04 -10.71
CA GLY A 273 6.94 -8.65 -12.04
C GLY A 273 7.93 -7.74 -12.79
N GLY A 274 8.99 -7.27 -12.15
CA GLY A 274 10.08 -6.49 -12.76
C GLY A 274 9.72 -5.05 -13.09
N VAL A 275 8.66 -4.49 -12.49
CA VAL A 275 8.25 -3.10 -12.74
C VAL A 275 9.35 -2.11 -12.33
N THR A 276 9.95 -2.29 -11.16
CA THR A 276 11.06 -1.44 -10.69
C THR A 276 12.33 -1.54 -11.58
N ARG A 277 12.51 -2.66 -12.29
CA ARG A 277 13.61 -2.81 -13.25
C ARG A 277 13.34 -2.05 -14.55
N ARG A 278 12.09 -2.06 -15.01
CA ARG A 278 11.71 -1.38 -16.26
C ARG A 278 11.49 0.11 -16.09
N TYR A 279 11.06 0.52 -14.88
CA TYR A 279 10.77 1.91 -14.52
C TYR A 279 11.57 2.36 -13.29
N PRO A 280 12.92 2.41 -13.38
CA PRO A 280 13.79 2.72 -12.24
C PRO A 280 13.67 4.15 -11.74
N GLU A 281 12.98 5.03 -12.44
CA GLU A 281 12.66 6.39 -12.05
C GLU A 281 11.39 6.53 -11.22
N LEU A 282 10.55 5.48 -11.12
CA LEU A 282 9.35 5.49 -10.29
C LEU A 282 9.65 5.02 -8.87
N ASN A 283 9.03 5.66 -7.91
CA ASN A 283 8.95 5.26 -6.51
C ASN A 283 7.52 4.80 -6.21
N PHE A 284 7.36 3.85 -5.28
CA PHE A 284 6.09 3.22 -4.93
C PHE A 284 5.89 3.30 -3.42
N ALA A 285 4.75 3.79 -2.95
CA ALA A 285 4.42 3.83 -1.53
C ALA A 285 3.31 2.82 -1.18
N PHE A 286 3.45 2.24 0.00
CA PHE A 286 2.50 1.32 0.61
C PHE A 286 2.10 1.88 1.97
N LEU A 287 0.84 2.25 2.13
CA LEU A 287 0.36 3.07 3.23
C LEU A 287 -0.34 2.24 4.31
N GLU A 288 -0.33 2.74 5.53
CA GLU A 288 -1.01 2.18 6.73
C GLU A 288 -0.62 0.71 7.03
N GLY A 289 0.52 0.25 6.53
CA GLY A 289 0.99 -1.12 6.74
C GLY A 289 2.13 -1.24 7.74
N GLY A 290 2.73 -0.13 8.14
CA GLY A 290 3.97 -0.12 8.91
C GLY A 290 5.17 -0.66 8.13
N ALA A 291 6.33 -0.81 8.79
CA ALA A 291 7.59 -1.23 8.16
C ALA A 291 7.97 -2.69 8.44
N GLY A 292 7.36 -3.35 9.42
CA GLY A 292 7.77 -4.70 9.86
C GLY A 292 7.68 -5.74 8.75
N TRP A 293 6.57 -5.79 8.02
CA TRP A 293 6.37 -6.67 6.88
C TRP A 293 7.36 -6.41 5.74
N ALA A 294 7.72 -5.14 5.54
CA ALA A 294 8.64 -4.73 4.48
C ALA A 294 10.06 -5.21 4.74
N CYS A 295 10.52 -5.15 6.02
CA CYS A 295 11.81 -5.70 6.42
C CYS A 295 11.85 -7.22 6.24
N SER A 296 10.77 -7.92 6.62
CA SER A 296 10.65 -9.37 6.41
C SER A 296 10.67 -9.72 4.93
N LEU A 297 9.86 -9.04 4.12
CA LEU A 297 9.82 -9.27 2.66
C LEU A 297 11.18 -9.03 2.00
N TYR A 298 11.89 -7.96 2.38
CA TYR A 298 13.23 -7.67 1.85
C TYR A 298 14.20 -8.81 2.11
N ALA A 299 14.22 -9.33 3.35
CA ALA A 299 15.06 -10.47 3.72
C ALA A 299 14.67 -11.75 2.99
N ASP A 300 13.36 -12.01 2.88
CA ASP A 300 12.82 -13.20 2.22
C ASP A 300 13.10 -13.21 0.70
N LEU A 301 12.95 -12.07 0.03
CA LEU A 301 13.29 -11.94 -1.39
C LEU A 301 14.75 -12.32 -1.66
N ILE A 302 15.69 -11.84 -0.82
CA ILE A 302 17.11 -12.17 -0.95
C ILE A 302 17.34 -13.66 -0.68
N GLY A 303 16.78 -14.17 0.44
CA GLY A 303 16.96 -15.57 0.82
C GLY A 303 16.37 -16.56 -0.18
N HIS A 304 15.25 -16.21 -0.81
CA HIS A 304 14.64 -17.02 -1.88
C HIS A 304 15.45 -16.95 -3.17
N TRP A 305 15.93 -15.76 -3.56
CA TRP A 305 16.80 -15.64 -4.73
C TRP A 305 18.06 -16.50 -4.61
N GLU A 306 18.73 -16.51 -3.45
CA GLU A 306 19.89 -17.35 -3.21
C GLU A 306 19.62 -18.85 -3.44
N LYS A 307 18.37 -19.29 -3.22
CA LYS A 307 17.93 -20.70 -3.32
C LYS A 307 17.24 -21.02 -4.65
N ARG A 308 16.72 -20.02 -5.36
CA ARG A 308 15.86 -20.17 -6.54
C ARG A 308 16.43 -19.58 -7.83
N LYS A 309 17.56 -18.87 -7.80
CA LYS A 309 18.26 -18.47 -9.01
C LYS A 309 18.73 -19.72 -9.79
N LEU A 310 18.88 -19.60 -11.11
CA LEU A 310 19.19 -20.73 -12.00
C LEU A 310 20.33 -21.62 -11.51
N ASP A 311 21.45 -21.03 -11.08
CA ASP A 311 22.61 -21.80 -10.58
C ASP A 311 22.26 -22.61 -9.32
N ALA A 312 21.37 -22.08 -8.46
CA ALA A 312 20.98 -22.74 -7.23
C ALA A 312 20.01 -23.91 -7.48
N LEU A 313 19.26 -23.88 -8.59
CA LEU A 313 18.35 -24.96 -8.98
C LEU A 313 19.08 -26.28 -9.24
N GLU A 314 20.38 -26.24 -9.54
CA GLU A 314 21.19 -27.46 -9.64
C GLU A 314 21.18 -28.31 -8.37
N ASN A 315 20.95 -27.68 -7.17
CA ASN A 315 20.81 -28.39 -5.90
C ASN A 315 19.50 -29.20 -5.79
N THR A 316 18.49 -28.89 -6.59
CA THR A 316 17.17 -29.52 -6.55
C THR A 316 16.84 -30.30 -7.82
N LYS A 317 17.74 -30.33 -8.77
CA LYS A 317 17.56 -31.00 -10.06
C LYS A 317 17.58 -32.54 -9.88
N PRO A 318 16.51 -33.27 -10.20
CA PRO A 318 16.40 -34.69 -9.95
C PRO A 318 17.55 -35.51 -10.58
N ALA A 319 18.05 -35.06 -11.76
CA ALA A 319 19.16 -35.70 -12.44
C ALA A 319 20.49 -35.67 -11.66
N ASN A 320 20.66 -34.76 -10.71
CA ASN A 320 21.87 -34.62 -9.89
C ASN A 320 21.87 -35.54 -8.65
N LEU A 321 20.79 -36.28 -8.42
CA LEU A 321 20.71 -37.22 -7.30
C LEU A 321 21.67 -38.39 -7.51
N ASP A 322 22.61 -38.63 -6.59
CA ASP A 322 23.41 -39.84 -6.53
C ASP A 322 22.52 -41.01 -6.04
N ARG A 323 21.86 -41.66 -7.01
CA ARG A 323 20.95 -42.79 -6.73
C ARG A 323 21.70 -43.99 -6.11
N THR A 324 22.96 -44.19 -6.47
CA THR A 324 23.78 -45.30 -5.92
C THR A 324 24.12 -45.02 -4.47
N GLY A 325 24.54 -43.83 -4.12
CA GLY A 325 24.80 -43.41 -2.76
C GLY A 325 23.55 -43.44 -1.91
N LEU A 326 22.39 -42.97 -2.43
CA LEU A 326 21.12 -43.03 -1.75
C LEU A 326 20.71 -44.49 -1.42
N LEU A 327 20.82 -45.40 -2.39
CA LEU A 327 20.51 -46.80 -2.21
C LEU A 327 21.39 -47.43 -1.10
N ALA A 328 22.70 -47.19 -1.13
CA ALA A 328 23.63 -47.68 -0.11
C ALA A 328 23.28 -47.13 1.30
N LEU A 329 22.86 -45.89 1.41
CA LEU A 329 22.37 -45.32 2.66
C LEU A 329 21.03 -45.96 3.11
N ALA A 330 20.13 -46.19 2.18
CA ALA A 330 18.85 -46.86 2.48
C ALA A 330 19.06 -48.29 2.96
N GLU A 331 19.95 -49.07 2.35
CA GLU A 331 20.31 -50.45 2.78
C GLU A 331 20.84 -50.48 4.24
N LYS A 332 21.48 -49.39 4.67
CA LYS A 332 22.01 -49.30 6.04
C LYS A 332 20.99 -48.80 7.08
N TYR A 333 20.07 -47.92 6.70
CA TYR A 333 19.25 -47.14 7.64
C TYR A 333 17.75 -47.26 7.45
N ALA A 334 17.27 -47.77 6.31
CA ALA A 334 15.85 -47.87 6.03
C ALA A 334 15.29 -49.28 6.20
N LYS A 335 13.94 -49.38 6.22
CA LYS A 335 13.23 -50.66 6.20
C LYS A 335 13.36 -51.34 4.81
N PRO A 336 13.29 -52.66 4.71
CA PRO A 336 13.43 -53.40 3.44
C PRO A 336 12.51 -52.89 2.36
N GLU A 337 11.25 -52.53 2.68
CA GLU A 337 10.26 -52.05 1.71
C GLU A 337 10.70 -50.70 1.07
N VAL A 338 11.37 -49.82 1.84
CA VAL A 338 11.91 -48.55 1.37
C VAL A 338 13.09 -48.78 0.43
N VAL A 339 13.99 -49.70 0.81
CA VAL A 339 15.13 -50.11 -0.01
C VAL A 339 14.65 -50.63 -1.38
N ASP A 340 13.65 -51.52 -1.35
CA ASP A 340 13.08 -52.09 -2.56
C ASP A 340 12.38 -51.04 -3.45
N ALA A 341 11.69 -50.08 -2.84
CA ALA A 341 11.09 -48.94 -3.60
C ALA A 341 12.16 -48.08 -4.28
N ILE A 342 13.22 -47.70 -3.54
CA ILE A 342 14.34 -46.91 -4.11
C ILE A 342 15.05 -47.71 -5.22
N ARG A 343 15.24 -49.00 -5.07
CA ARG A 343 15.82 -49.85 -6.08
C ARG A 343 15.00 -49.90 -7.35
N ARG A 344 13.67 -49.82 -7.26
CA ARG A 344 12.77 -49.71 -8.41
C ARG A 344 12.65 -48.28 -8.95
N GLY A 345 13.29 -47.28 -8.31
CA GLY A 345 13.16 -45.87 -8.69
C GLY A 345 11.90 -45.20 -8.22
N GLU A 346 11.10 -45.83 -7.36
CA GLU A 346 9.87 -45.28 -6.81
C GLU A 346 10.18 -44.19 -5.77
N GLY A 347 9.41 -43.10 -5.80
CA GLY A 347 9.53 -41.97 -4.84
C GLY A 347 10.77 -41.12 -5.04
N LEU A 348 11.47 -41.25 -6.18
CA LEU A 348 12.64 -40.45 -6.52
C LEU A 348 12.36 -39.40 -7.60
N ASP A 349 11.18 -39.43 -8.18
CA ASP A 349 10.71 -38.46 -9.16
C ASP A 349 9.92 -37.37 -8.42
N ASP A 350 10.67 -36.40 -7.90
CA ASP A 350 10.07 -35.26 -7.22
C ASP A 350 9.34 -34.38 -8.25
N ASN A 351 8.01 -34.59 -8.33
CA ASN A 351 6.97 -33.67 -8.83
C ASN A 351 7.28 -32.89 -10.11
N GLY A 352 7.93 -33.49 -11.08
CA GLY A 352 8.18 -32.90 -12.39
C GLY A 352 9.60 -33.10 -12.88
N ASP A 353 9.72 -33.31 -14.16
CA ASP A 353 10.98 -33.53 -14.86
C ASP A 353 11.74 -32.23 -15.18
N GLY A 354 11.21 -31.07 -14.73
CA GLY A 354 11.78 -29.76 -15.05
C GLY A 354 11.70 -29.44 -16.54
N THR A 355 10.67 -29.94 -17.24
CA THR A 355 10.49 -29.76 -18.69
C THR A 355 9.96 -28.37 -19.08
N GLY A 356 9.65 -27.50 -18.12
CA GLY A 356 9.39 -26.09 -18.38
C GLY A 356 10.61 -25.41 -19.03
N GLY A 357 10.38 -24.35 -19.77
CA GLY A 357 11.47 -23.51 -20.29
C GLY A 357 12.31 -22.96 -19.12
N VAL A 358 13.58 -22.65 -19.39
CA VAL A 358 14.48 -22.07 -18.37
C VAL A 358 13.89 -20.80 -17.77
N GLU A 359 13.13 -20.05 -18.57
CA GLU A 359 12.41 -18.84 -18.15
C GLU A 359 11.31 -19.13 -17.12
N ASP A 360 10.64 -20.29 -17.21
CA ASP A 360 9.60 -20.72 -16.27
C ASP A 360 10.18 -21.22 -14.94
N LEU A 361 11.45 -21.57 -14.90
CA LEU A 361 12.15 -22.04 -13.69
C LEU A 361 12.78 -20.90 -12.89
N ASP A 362 13.08 -19.77 -13.53
CA ASP A 362 13.68 -18.61 -12.88
C ASP A 362 12.60 -17.63 -12.39
N ASP A 363 12.21 -17.78 -11.13
CA ASP A 363 11.23 -16.89 -10.48
C ASP A 363 11.66 -15.41 -10.48
N TYR A 364 12.93 -15.10 -10.74
CA TYR A 364 13.48 -13.74 -10.78
C TYR A 364 13.79 -13.22 -12.20
N SER A 365 13.42 -13.97 -13.23
CA SER A 365 13.70 -13.64 -14.63
C SER A 365 13.21 -12.25 -15.05
N ARG A 366 12.00 -11.86 -14.62
CA ARG A 366 11.38 -10.56 -14.95
C ARG A 366 12.09 -9.38 -14.29
N CYS A 367 12.60 -9.54 -13.07
CA CYS A 367 13.34 -8.49 -12.37
C CYS A 367 14.85 -8.52 -12.62
N LYS A 368 15.36 -9.55 -13.32
CA LYS A 368 16.74 -9.66 -13.80
C LYS A 368 17.78 -9.39 -12.71
N ILE A 369 17.69 -10.09 -11.60
CA ILE A 369 18.62 -9.97 -10.48
C ILE A 369 19.94 -10.64 -10.86
N ALA A 370 21.01 -9.87 -10.92
CA ALA A 370 22.37 -10.37 -11.17
C ALA A 370 23.19 -10.47 -9.87
N SER A 371 22.90 -9.63 -8.89
CA SER A 371 23.63 -9.56 -7.64
C SER A 371 22.76 -9.05 -6.49
N LYS A 372 23.23 -9.20 -5.25
CA LYS A 372 22.57 -8.62 -4.07
C LYS A 372 22.37 -7.10 -4.16
N LYS A 373 23.24 -6.39 -4.89
CA LYS A 373 23.10 -4.95 -5.10
C LYS A 373 21.81 -4.57 -5.82
N ASP A 374 21.29 -5.44 -6.69
CA ASP A 374 20.03 -5.19 -7.39
C ASP A 374 18.83 -5.07 -6.42
N PHE A 375 18.87 -5.78 -5.28
CA PHE A 375 17.84 -5.63 -4.26
C PHE A 375 17.86 -4.22 -3.61
N GLU A 376 19.06 -3.64 -3.43
CA GLU A 376 19.15 -2.25 -2.97
C GLU A 376 18.56 -1.30 -4.02
N ASP A 377 18.93 -1.47 -5.29
CA ASP A 377 18.52 -0.57 -6.37
C ASP A 377 17.01 -0.68 -6.70
N LEU A 378 16.43 -1.89 -6.61
CA LEU A 378 15.06 -2.17 -7.04
C LEU A 378 14.04 -2.19 -5.89
N TYR A 379 14.46 -2.45 -4.66
CA TYR A 379 13.60 -2.49 -3.48
C TYR A 379 13.85 -1.29 -2.57
N VAL A 380 15.05 -1.19 -1.99
CA VAL A 380 15.35 -0.16 -0.98
C VAL A 380 15.19 1.25 -1.53
N LYS A 381 15.64 1.50 -2.76
CA LYS A 381 15.54 2.84 -3.36
C LYS A 381 14.17 3.19 -3.89
N ARG A 382 13.30 2.19 -4.13
CA ARG A 382 12.03 2.39 -4.86
C ARG A 382 10.81 2.28 -4.00
N PHE A 383 10.87 1.56 -2.88
CA PHE A 383 9.72 1.31 -2.03
C PHE A 383 9.76 2.17 -0.77
N TYR A 384 8.60 2.72 -0.44
CA TYR A 384 8.35 3.58 0.70
C TYR A 384 7.18 3.04 1.51
N PHE A 385 7.24 3.15 2.83
CA PHE A 385 6.32 2.47 3.73
C PHE A 385 5.70 3.46 4.69
N GLY A 386 4.37 3.65 4.57
CA GLY A 386 3.60 4.50 5.47
C GLY A 386 3.42 3.82 6.82
N CYS A 387 3.80 4.55 7.87
CA CYS A 387 3.90 4.03 9.22
C CYS A 387 3.21 4.97 10.19
N GLU A 388 2.27 4.44 10.98
CA GLU A 388 1.63 5.17 12.06
C GLU A 388 2.62 5.62 13.14
N ALA A 389 2.22 6.65 13.91
CA ALA A 389 3.09 7.31 14.86
C ALA A 389 3.56 6.42 16.01
N ASP A 390 2.62 5.66 16.57
CA ASP A 390 2.78 4.90 17.82
C ASP A 390 3.42 3.50 17.63
N ASP A 391 3.71 3.08 16.37
CA ASP A 391 4.25 1.74 16.12
C ASP A 391 5.79 1.70 16.33
N PRO A 392 6.30 1.05 17.42
CA PRO A 392 7.73 0.96 17.68
C PRO A 392 8.47 0.09 16.64
N ILE A 393 7.76 -0.72 15.84
CA ILE A 393 8.34 -1.55 14.78
C ILE A 393 8.85 -0.70 13.61
N ASN A 394 8.42 0.56 13.50
CA ASN A 394 8.95 1.51 12.52
C ASN A 394 10.49 1.63 12.58
N ALA A 395 11.08 1.48 13.78
CA ALA A 395 12.50 1.46 13.98
C ALA A 395 13.25 0.34 13.23
N TRP A 396 12.56 -0.75 12.87
CA TRP A 396 13.18 -1.85 12.12
C TRP A 396 13.61 -1.40 10.72
N ALA A 397 12.91 -0.48 10.10
CA ALA A 397 13.31 0.09 8.81
C ALA A 397 14.71 0.70 8.85
N PHE A 398 15.10 1.28 9.98
CA PHE A 398 16.37 1.97 10.18
C PHE A 398 17.47 1.07 10.78
N ASN A 399 17.13 -0.16 11.16
CA ASN A 399 18.05 -1.07 11.84
C ASN A 399 19.04 -1.75 10.88
N ARG A 400 20.16 -1.10 10.62
CA ARG A 400 21.23 -1.60 9.74
C ARG A 400 21.85 -2.93 10.20
N LYS A 401 21.71 -3.30 11.48
CA LYS A 401 22.27 -4.56 12.00
C LYS A 401 21.35 -5.74 11.69
N ALA A 402 20.04 -5.54 11.66
CA ALA A 402 19.06 -6.56 11.40
C ALA A 402 18.76 -6.72 9.90
N ASN A 403 18.68 -5.62 9.17
CA ASN A 403 18.37 -5.66 7.75
C ASN A 403 19.54 -6.20 6.91
N PRO A 404 19.30 -7.09 5.95
CA PRO A 404 20.33 -7.60 5.06
C PRO A 404 21.14 -6.49 4.40
N MET A 405 22.45 -6.72 4.24
CA MET A 405 23.40 -5.78 3.66
C MET A 405 23.49 -4.40 4.38
N GLY A 406 22.99 -4.31 5.59
CA GLY A 406 22.97 -3.07 6.33
C GLY A 406 21.99 -2.02 5.77
N ALA A 407 20.94 -2.47 5.09
CA ALA A 407 19.98 -1.59 4.44
C ALA A 407 19.17 -0.77 5.47
N ARG A 408 18.83 0.46 5.06
CA ARG A 408 17.78 1.27 5.67
C ARG A 408 16.60 1.32 4.68
N LEU A 409 15.42 0.93 5.12
CA LEU A 409 14.22 1.03 4.32
C LEU A 409 13.58 2.42 4.49
N ASN A 410 12.83 2.86 3.50
CA ASN A 410 12.24 4.19 3.51
C ASN A 410 10.88 4.20 4.21
N ALA A 411 10.86 3.97 5.54
CA ALA A 411 9.69 4.27 6.33
C ALA A 411 9.48 5.79 6.39
N PHE A 412 8.24 6.25 6.25
CA PHE A 412 7.87 7.64 6.40
C PHE A 412 6.63 7.79 7.28
N PHE A 413 6.56 8.92 7.96
CA PHE A 413 5.48 9.27 8.88
C PHE A 413 4.15 9.40 8.15
N SER A 414 3.16 8.67 8.63
CA SER A 414 1.79 8.60 8.17
C SER A 414 0.89 8.66 9.40
N SER A 415 0.28 9.80 9.65
CA SER A 415 -0.37 10.06 10.93
C SER A 415 -1.69 9.33 11.13
N ASP A 416 -2.35 8.95 10.04
CA ASP A 416 -3.74 8.48 10.01
C ASP A 416 -4.76 9.43 10.70
N ILE A 417 -4.42 10.72 10.84
CA ILE A 417 -5.37 11.70 11.40
C ILE A 417 -6.70 11.65 10.64
N GLY A 418 -7.80 11.73 11.37
CA GLY A 418 -9.14 11.66 10.80
C GLY A 418 -9.80 10.30 10.95
N HIS A 419 -9.09 9.28 11.38
CA HIS A 419 -9.62 7.94 11.66
C HIS A 419 -9.84 7.68 13.16
N PHE A 420 -10.47 6.55 13.49
CA PHE A 420 -10.93 6.24 14.86
C PHE A 420 -9.77 5.86 15.80
N ASP A 421 -8.69 5.36 15.29
CA ASP A 421 -7.48 4.94 15.99
C ASP A 421 -6.59 6.12 16.36
N VAL A 422 -6.85 7.31 15.83
CA VAL A 422 -6.24 8.57 16.26
C VAL A 422 -7.27 9.38 17.08
N PRO A 423 -7.43 9.10 18.39
CA PRO A 423 -8.44 9.76 19.24
C PRO A 423 -8.11 11.22 19.56
N ASP A 424 -6.84 11.62 19.47
CA ASP A 424 -6.34 12.98 19.64
C ASP A 424 -5.26 13.29 18.59
N MET A 425 -5.59 14.11 17.62
CA MET A 425 -4.69 14.49 16.53
C MET A 425 -3.45 15.26 17.01
N THR A 426 -3.48 15.84 18.22
CA THR A 426 -2.34 16.60 18.77
C THR A 426 -1.24 15.69 19.33
N GLU A 427 -1.51 14.39 19.47
CA GLU A 427 -0.57 13.42 20.02
C GLU A 427 0.28 12.72 18.95
N VAL A 428 -0.10 12.75 17.68
CA VAL A 428 0.61 11.98 16.63
C VAL A 428 2.09 12.34 16.46
N VAL A 429 2.47 13.60 16.64
CA VAL A 429 3.88 14.01 16.58
C VAL A 429 4.63 13.71 17.88
N PRO A 430 4.09 13.96 19.08
CA PRO A 430 4.63 13.44 20.34
C PRO A 430 4.82 11.92 20.34
N GLU A 431 3.83 11.12 19.96
CA GLU A 431 3.91 9.66 19.88
C GLU A 431 5.04 9.21 18.95
N ALA A 432 5.16 9.80 17.75
CA ALA A 432 6.26 9.50 16.85
C ALA A 432 7.64 9.83 17.50
N TYR A 433 7.72 10.87 18.32
CA TYR A 433 8.96 11.26 18.98
C TYR A 433 9.37 10.30 20.11
N GLU A 434 8.44 9.51 20.65
CA GLU A 434 8.76 8.45 21.61
C GLU A 434 9.79 7.45 21.05
N LEU A 435 9.86 7.26 19.74
CA LEU A 435 10.91 6.44 19.09
C LEU A 435 12.31 6.97 19.40
N VAL A 436 12.47 8.30 19.51
CA VAL A 436 13.74 8.93 19.91
C VAL A 436 13.95 8.84 21.42
N GLU A 437 12.92 9.13 22.21
CA GLU A 437 12.98 9.09 23.68
C GLU A 437 13.33 7.69 24.21
N HIS A 438 12.84 6.67 23.54
CA HIS A 438 13.14 5.27 23.85
C HIS A 438 14.45 4.75 23.23
N GLY A 439 15.19 5.61 22.48
CA GLY A 439 16.47 5.26 21.86
C GLY A 439 16.33 4.25 20.71
N LEU A 440 15.16 4.14 20.10
CA LEU A 440 14.88 3.29 18.93
C LEU A 440 15.33 3.94 17.64
N LEU A 441 15.23 5.26 17.52
CA LEU A 441 15.75 6.08 16.43
C LEU A 441 16.71 7.13 16.99
N ASP A 442 17.73 7.47 16.21
CA ASP A 442 18.51 8.70 16.45
C ASP A 442 17.85 9.91 15.73
N ASP A 443 18.41 11.11 15.96
CA ASP A 443 17.87 12.36 15.38
C ASP A 443 17.90 12.35 13.85
N ASP A 444 18.86 11.69 13.23
CA ASP A 444 18.98 11.59 11.78
C ASP A 444 17.96 10.59 11.22
N ASP A 445 17.76 9.44 11.87
CA ASP A 445 16.74 8.47 11.52
C ASP A 445 15.34 9.09 11.67
N PHE A 446 15.11 9.83 12.76
CA PHE A 446 13.83 10.52 12.99
C PHE A 446 13.57 11.61 11.93
N ARG A 447 14.57 12.40 11.56
CA ARG A 447 14.45 13.35 10.45
C ARG A 447 14.08 12.64 9.14
N ASP A 448 14.75 11.52 8.85
CA ASP A 448 14.47 10.77 7.63
C ASP A 448 13.05 10.21 7.66
N PHE A 449 12.56 9.74 8.81
CA PHE A 449 11.19 9.28 9.01
C PHE A 449 10.16 10.40 8.83
N MET A 450 10.34 11.52 9.50
CA MET A 450 9.36 12.60 9.54
C MET A 450 9.39 13.54 8.33
N PHE A 451 10.48 13.51 7.53
CA PHE A 451 10.66 14.50 6.47
C PHE A 451 11.35 13.96 5.21
N THR A 452 12.60 13.45 5.35
CA THR A 452 13.47 13.21 4.20
C THR A 452 12.88 12.14 3.26
N ASN A 453 12.34 11.05 3.81
CA ASN A 453 11.80 9.96 3.00
C ASN A 453 10.54 10.40 2.22
N ALA A 454 9.67 11.18 2.83
CA ALA A 454 8.52 11.77 2.13
C ALA A 454 8.96 12.71 0.99
N VAL A 455 9.96 13.57 1.26
CA VAL A 455 10.52 14.43 0.20
C VAL A 455 11.08 13.62 -0.95
N ARG A 456 11.83 12.55 -0.69
CA ARG A 456 12.41 11.70 -1.74
C ARG A 456 11.36 10.91 -2.49
N PHE A 457 10.32 10.43 -1.81
CA PHE A 457 9.23 9.68 -2.45
C PHE A 457 8.63 10.45 -3.63
N TRP A 458 8.21 11.68 -3.39
CA TRP A 458 7.59 12.51 -4.43
C TRP A 458 8.61 13.29 -5.26
N GLY A 459 9.60 13.89 -4.61
CA GLY A 459 10.51 14.84 -5.23
C GLY A 459 11.53 14.20 -6.18
N GLU A 460 11.95 12.93 -5.97
CA GLU A 460 12.83 12.25 -6.92
C GLU A 460 12.10 11.88 -8.22
N VAL A 461 10.79 11.64 -8.15
CA VAL A 461 9.94 11.40 -9.34
C VAL A 461 9.53 12.71 -9.99
N ASN A 462 9.18 13.72 -9.19
CA ASN A 462 8.79 15.05 -9.63
C ASN A 462 9.56 16.15 -8.88
N PRO A 463 10.66 16.67 -9.40
CA PRO A 463 11.43 17.73 -8.75
C PRO A 463 10.64 19.00 -8.42
N ASP A 464 9.54 19.27 -9.12
CA ASP A 464 8.65 20.41 -8.88
C ASP A 464 7.53 20.11 -7.87
N PHE A 465 7.50 18.91 -7.27
CA PHE A 465 6.39 18.50 -6.41
C PHE A 465 6.12 19.47 -5.25
N PHE A 466 7.16 19.97 -4.59
CA PHE A 466 7.03 20.86 -3.44
C PHE A 466 7.05 22.35 -3.80
N LYS A 467 7.08 22.69 -5.10
CA LYS A 467 7.11 24.08 -5.55
C LYS A 467 5.85 24.83 -5.14
N GLY A 468 6.02 25.99 -4.53
CA GLY A 468 4.95 26.81 -3.99
C GLY A 468 4.39 26.34 -2.64
N THR A 469 5.00 25.34 -2.01
CA THR A 469 4.64 24.91 -0.66
C THR A 469 5.54 25.50 0.41
N VAL A 470 5.08 25.47 1.66
CA VAL A 470 5.87 25.97 2.81
C VAL A 470 7.17 25.20 3.06
N VAL A 471 7.31 24.00 2.50
CA VAL A 471 8.50 23.13 2.65
C VAL A 471 9.41 23.13 1.41
N GLU A 472 9.11 23.93 0.38
CA GLU A 472 9.84 23.96 -0.90
C GLU A 472 11.35 24.05 -0.74
N LYS A 473 11.81 25.01 0.07
CA LYS A 473 13.25 25.24 0.28
C LYS A 473 13.96 24.05 0.89
N GLN A 474 13.42 23.51 1.98
CA GLN A 474 14.01 22.39 2.70
C GLN A 474 13.93 21.09 1.85
N ALA A 475 12.87 20.91 1.10
CA ALA A 475 12.73 19.81 0.15
C ALA A 475 13.80 19.89 -0.96
N ALA A 476 14.05 21.06 -1.53
CA ALA A 476 15.11 21.27 -2.51
C ALA A 476 16.50 20.97 -1.94
N GLU A 477 16.77 21.33 -0.67
CA GLU A 477 18.03 21.01 0.01
C GLU A 477 18.24 19.49 0.19
N VAL A 478 17.17 18.73 0.42
CA VAL A 478 17.22 17.25 0.48
C VAL A 478 17.52 16.67 -0.89
N LEU A 479 16.79 17.11 -1.93
CA LEU A 479 16.93 16.59 -3.28
C LEU A 479 18.26 16.92 -3.94
N ALA A 480 18.94 17.99 -3.52
CA ALA A 480 20.27 18.33 -3.99
C ALA A 480 21.37 17.39 -3.47
N LYS A 481 21.08 16.59 -2.45
CA LYS A 481 22.05 15.65 -1.87
C LYS A 481 21.84 14.25 -2.44
N PRO A 482 22.89 13.54 -2.86
CA PRO A 482 22.77 12.12 -3.23
C PRO A 482 22.28 11.30 -2.04
N ARG A 483 21.71 10.13 -2.34
CA ARG A 483 21.35 9.12 -1.30
C ARG A 483 22.58 8.53 -0.64
#